data_c8d91864f4f3de16a165bf7b64281d38
#
_entry.id   c8d91864f4f3de16a165bf7b64281d38
#
_cell.length_a   1.000
_cell.length_b   1.000
_cell.length_c   1.000
_cell.angle_alpha   90.00
_cell.angle_beta   90.00
_cell.angle_gamma   90.00
#
_symmetry.space_group_name_H-M   'P 1'
#
loop_
_entity.id
_entity.type
_entity.pdbx_description
1 polymer ?
#
loop_
_entity_poly.entity_id
_entity_poly.type
_entity_poly.pdbx_seq_one_letter_code
_entity_poly.pdbx_strand_id
1 'polypeptide(L)'
;MSTSLPVAEPEILEESRVRAQRLWCTVVHDDPVNTMSYVTWVFHSYFGFSLPVAEALMMQVHTTGRAVVSRGARERMEVDVTAMHGSGLRATIEPMGDDAGADDSPGGR
;
A
#
# COMPACT_ATOMS: atom_id res chain seq x y z
N MET A 1 -31.75 17.25 21.86
CA MET A 1 -31.39 16.91 21.51
C MET A 1 -30.81 16.46 20.89
N SER A 2 -30.98 16.18 20.68
CA SER A 2 -30.48 15.66 20.19
C SER A 2 -30.04 15.22 19.55
N THR A 3 -29.84 15.02 19.34
CA THR A 3 -29.40 14.61 18.76
C THR A 3 -29.18 13.98 18.05
N SER A 4 -29.42 13.80 17.89
CA SER A 4 -29.25 13.06 17.24
C SER A 4 -28.96 12.87 16.24
N LEU A 5 -28.85 12.70 15.99
CA LEU A 5 -28.62 12.43 15.07
C LEU A 5 -28.39 11.68 14.34
N PRO A 6 -28.08 11.57 13.99
CA PRO A 6 -28.00 10.92 12.99
C PRO A 6 -27.87 9.70 12.83
N VAL A 7 -27.89 9.54 13.34
CA VAL A 7 -28.07 8.42 13.44
C VAL A 7 -28.74 7.69 12.55
N ALA A 8 -29.40 8.27 12.04
CA ALA A 8 -30.29 7.66 11.24
C ALA A 8 -29.80 6.92 10.11
N GLU A 9 -28.62 6.96 9.82
CA GLU A 9 -28.14 6.37 8.61
C GLU A 9 -27.05 5.37 8.91
N PRO A 10 -27.30 4.42 9.77
CA PRO A 10 -26.24 3.47 10.05
C PRO A 10 -25.86 2.64 8.85
N GLU A 11 -26.83 2.32 8.00
CA GLU A 11 -26.49 1.54 6.81
C GLU A 11 -25.62 2.32 5.86
N ILE A 12 -25.93 3.60 5.68
CA ILE A 12 -25.14 4.42 4.79
C ILE A 12 -23.76 4.62 5.36
N LEU A 13 -23.66 4.84 6.66
CA LEU A 13 -22.37 4.98 7.31
C LEU A 13 -21.56 3.72 7.21
N GLU A 14 -22.23 2.59 7.38
CA GLU A 14 -21.55 1.31 7.31
C GLU A 14 -21.05 1.05 5.90
N GLU A 15 -21.88 1.36 4.92
CA GLU A 15 -21.49 1.19 3.54
C GLU A 15 -20.30 2.06 3.18
N SER A 16 -20.33 3.31 3.62
CA SER A 16 -19.24 4.23 3.39
C SER A 16 -17.98 3.76 4.08
N ARG A 17 -18.13 3.26 5.30
CA ARG A 17 -16.98 2.76 6.04
C ARG A 17 -16.37 1.56 5.36
N VAL A 18 -17.19 0.63 4.91
CA VAL A 18 -16.67 -0.55 4.22
C VAL A 18 -15.92 -0.14 2.97
N ARG A 19 -16.51 0.80 2.22
CA ARG A 19 -15.85 1.29 1.01
C ARG A 19 -14.55 1.99 1.33
N ALA A 20 -14.56 2.80 2.39
CA ALA A 20 -13.37 3.54 2.78
C ALA A 20 -12.30 2.61 3.34
N GLN A 21 -12.72 1.49 3.90
CA GLN A 21 -11.77 0.54 4.46
C GLN A 21 -11.22 -0.41 3.42
N ARG A 22 -11.77 -0.39 2.21
CA ARG A 22 -11.18 -1.20 1.15
C ARG A 22 -9.77 -0.70 0.92
N LEU A 23 -8.85 -1.60 1.03
CA LEU A 23 -7.45 -1.23 1.01
C LEU A 23 -6.86 -1.47 -0.35
N TRP A 24 -5.93 -0.59 -0.67
CA TRP A 24 -5.08 -0.71 -1.83
C TRP A 24 -3.65 -0.71 -1.33
N CYS A 25 -2.74 -1.05 -2.18
CA CYS A 25 -1.34 -1.04 -1.77
C CYS A 25 -0.47 -0.54 -2.89
N THR A 26 0.69 -0.04 -2.49
CA THR A 26 1.75 0.34 -3.41
C THR A 26 2.72 -0.82 -3.46
N VAL A 27 2.99 -1.30 -4.65
CA VAL A 27 3.91 -2.41 -4.86
C VAL A 27 5.10 -1.88 -5.63
N VAL A 28 6.30 -2.08 -5.08
CA VAL A 28 7.53 -1.74 -5.79
C VAL A 28 8.10 -3.01 -6.39
N HIS A 29 8.51 -2.90 -7.64
CA HIS A 29 8.99 -4.04 -8.41
C HIS A 29 10.49 -3.93 -8.62
N ASP A 30 11.14 -5.08 -8.71
CA ASP A 30 12.57 -5.11 -8.93
C ASP A 30 12.93 -4.45 -10.25
N ASP A 31 14.05 -3.77 -10.25
CA ASP A 31 14.51 -3.04 -11.42
C ASP A 31 16.03 -3.06 -11.42
N PRO A 32 16.65 -3.68 -12.41
CA PRO A 32 18.12 -3.79 -12.40
C PRO A 32 18.83 -2.45 -12.53
N VAL A 33 18.09 -1.38 -12.89
CA VAL A 33 18.73 -0.08 -13.05
C VAL A 33 19.10 0.54 -11.72
N ASN A 34 18.28 0.33 -10.70
CA ASN A 34 18.49 0.98 -9.41
C ASN A 34 19.33 0.12 -8.49
N THR A 35 20.28 0.76 -7.78
CA THR A 35 21.07 0.04 -6.81
C THR A 35 20.25 -0.29 -5.57
N MET A 36 20.69 -1.32 -4.87
CA MET A 36 20.01 -1.71 -3.64
C MET A 36 20.06 -0.61 -2.59
N SER A 37 21.20 0.04 -2.47
CA SER A 37 21.33 1.11 -1.47
C SER A 37 20.44 2.29 -1.82
N TYR A 38 20.26 2.59 -3.10
CA TYR A 38 19.39 3.67 -3.49
C TYR A 38 17.93 3.35 -3.15
N VAL A 39 17.50 2.12 -3.41
CA VAL A 39 16.13 1.71 -3.11
C VAL A 39 15.90 1.79 -1.61
N THR A 40 16.86 1.31 -0.82
CA THR A 40 16.77 1.41 0.64
C THR A 40 16.62 2.85 1.06
N TRP A 41 17.43 3.74 0.46
CA TRP A 41 17.37 5.16 0.81
C TRP A 41 16.01 5.76 0.48
N VAL A 42 15.45 5.42 -0.67
CA VAL A 42 14.13 5.92 -1.06
C VAL A 42 13.08 5.48 -0.06
N PHE A 43 13.09 4.20 0.31
CA PHE A 43 12.11 3.69 1.28
C PHE A 43 12.27 4.38 2.62
N HIS A 44 13.50 4.57 3.04
CA HIS A 44 13.77 5.22 4.31
C HIS A 44 13.33 6.68 4.29
N SER A 45 13.70 7.41 3.24
CA SER A 45 13.47 8.86 3.23
C SER A 45 12.02 9.21 2.90
N TYR A 46 11.37 8.46 2.04
CA TYR A 46 10.00 8.81 1.66
C TYR A 46 8.98 8.31 2.68
N PHE A 47 9.07 7.05 3.06
CA PHE A 47 8.08 6.47 3.96
C PHE A 47 8.43 6.67 5.42
N GLY A 48 9.66 7.04 5.73
CA GLY A 48 10.08 7.20 7.11
C GLY A 48 10.38 5.90 7.81
N PHE A 49 10.55 4.82 7.06
CA PHE A 49 10.90 3.53 7.66
C PHE A 49 12.28 3.60 8.29
N SER A 50 12.46 2.86 9.38
CA SER A 50 13.81 2.70 9.91
C SER A 50 14.69 2.02 8.87
N LEU A 51 15.99 2.19 9.00
CA LEU A 51 16.91 1.55 8.04
C LEU A 51 16.73 0.04 7.98
N PRO A 52 16.61 -0.66 9.11
CA PRO A 52 16.39 -2.11 9.03
C PRO A 52 15.11 -2.49 8.29
N VAL A 53 14.04 -1.73 8.48
CA VAL A 53 12.78 -2.01 7.78
C VAL A 53 12.94 -1.70 6.30
N ALA A 54 13.54 -0.56 5.98
CA ALA A 54 13.76 -0.19 4.58
C ALA A 54 14.62 -1.24 3.88
N GLU A 55 15.65 -1.72 4.56
CA GLU A 55 16.51 -2.75 4.00
C GLU A 55 15.77 -4.06 3.79
N ALA A 56 14.93 -4.43 4.74
CA ALA A 56 14.17 -5.67 4.61
C ALA A 56 13.23 -5.62 3.41
N LEU A 57 12.58 -4.47 3.22
CA LEU A 57 11.70 -4.31 2.07
C LEU A 57 12.48 -4.31 0.76
N MET A 58 13.63 -3.65 0.75
CA MET A 58 14.48 -3.65 -0.43
C MET A 58 14.91 -5.08 -0.78
N MET A 59 15.30 -5.85 0.23
CA MET A 59 15.71 -7.23 -0.02
C MET A 59 14.54 -8.05 -0.55
N GLN A 60 13.34 -7.80 -0.05
CA GLN A 60 12.17 -8.50 -0.56
C GLN A 60 11.95 -8.17 -2.04
N VAL A 61 12.06 -6.89 -2.41
CA VAL A 61 11.96 -6.50 -3.81
C VAL A 61 13.01 -7.24 -4.63
N HIS A 62 14.23 -7.25 -4.12
CA HIS A 62 15.34 -7.80 -4.88
C HIS A 62 15.23 -9.32 -5.03
N THR A 63 14.81 -10.01 -3.98
CA THR A 63 14.83 -11.48 -3.99
C THR A 63 13.55 -12.09 -4.52
N THR A 64 12.40 -11.45 -4.28
CA THR A 64 11.12 -12.02 -4.72
C THR A 64 10.52 -11.27 -5.90
N GLY A 65 11.12 -10.15 -6.29
CA GLY A 65 10.66 -9.40 -7.45
C GLY A 65 9.71 -8.27 -7.12
N ARG A 66 9.14 -8.24 -5.93
CA ARG A 66 8.20 -7.18 -5.58
C ARG A 66 7.99 -7.17 -4.07
N ALA A 67 7.55 -6.02 -3.58
CA ALA A 67 7.18 -5.88 -2.18
C ALA A 67 6.10 -4.82 -2.03
N VAL A 68 5.20 -5.06 -1.09
CA VAL A 68 4.21 -4.06 -0.72
C VAL A 68 4.86 -3.12 0.26
N VAL A 69 4.89 -1.83 -0.08
CA VAL A 69 5.57 -0.85 0.75
C VAL A 69 4.61 0.08 1.48
N SER A 70 3.35 0.15 1.05
CA SER A 70 2.36 0.94 1.77
C SER A 70 0.97 0.41 1.47
N ARG A 71 0.06 0.68 2.40
CA ARG A 71 -1.33 0.23 2.30
C ARG A 71 -2.22 1.37 2.75
N GLY A 72 -3.37 1.46 2.14
CA GLY A 72 -4.33 2.48 2.52
C GLY A 72 -5.36 2.71 1.45
N ALA A 73 -6.01 3.86 1.52
CA ALA A 73 -7.00 4.23 0.53
C ALA A 73 -6.33 4.39 -0.83
N ARG A 74 -7.11 4.14 -1.86
CA ARG A 74 -6.57 4.18 -3.21
C ARG A 74 -5.88 5.49 -3.53
N GLU A 75 -6.53 6.60 -3.19
CA GLU A 75 -5.95 7.91 -3.50
C GLU A 75 -4.59 8.10 -2.86
N ARG A 76 -4.46 7.63 -1.63
CA ARG A 76 -3.21 7.74 -0.94
C ARG A 76 -2.15 6.89 -1.61
N MET A 77 -2.53 5.71 -2.05
CA MET A 77 -1.59 4.84 -2.71
C MET A 77 -1.16 5.40 -4.06
N GLU A 78 -2.07 6.11 -4.74
CA GLU A 78 -1.70 6.76 -6.00
C GLU A 78 -0.61 7.81 -5.78
N VAL A 79 -0.69 8.52 -4.65
CA VAL A 79 0.36 9.46 -4.30
C VAL A 79 1.69 8.74 -4.11
N ASP A 80 1.65 7.63 -3.37
CA ASP A 80 2.87 6.88 -3.11
C ASP A 80 3.47 6.32 -4.39
N VAL A 81 2.62 5.78 -5.28
CA VAL A 81 3.11 5.25 -6.56
C VAL A 81 3.75 6.37 -7.37
N THR A 82 3.11 7.53 -7.40
CA THR A 82 3.66 8.67 -8.13
C THR A 82 5.01 9.07 -7.56
N ALA A 83 5.13 9.08 -6.23
CA ALA A 83 6.40 9.41 -5.60
C ALA A 83 7.48 8.39 -5.95
N MET A 84 7.11 7.11 -6.00
CA MET A 84 8.07 6.09 -6.36
C MET A 84 8.53 6.28 -7.80
N HIS A 85 7.59 6.57 -8.71
CA HIS A 85 7.96 6.86 -10.10
C HIS A 85 8.88 8.07 -10.18
N GLY A 86 8.58 9.09 -9.39
CA GLY A 86 9.43 10.28 -9.37
C GLY A 86 10.83 10.00 -8.86
N SER A 87 10.99 8.95 -8.08
CA SER A 87 12.29 8.52 -7.60
C SER A 87 12.97 7.54 -8.55
N GLY A 88 12.32 7.21 -9.65
CA GLY A 88 12.90 6.29 -10.63
C GLY A 88 12.67 4.83 -10.36
N LEU A 89 11.77 4.52 -9.43
CA LEU A 89 11.46 3.13 -9.12
C LEU A 89 10.24 2.68 -9.93
N ARG A 90 10.13 1.38 -10.13
CA ARG A 90 8.96 0.79 -10.77
C ARG A 90 7.95 0.45 -9.69
N ALA A 91 6.76 0.98 -9.82
CA ALA A 91 5.74 0.77 -8.80
C ALA A 91 4.37 0.72 -9.45
N THR A 92 3.49 -0.05 -8.84
CA THR A 92 2.10 -0.15 -9.28
C THR A 92 1.19 -0.07 -8.08
N ILE A 93 -0.08 0.23 -8.34
CA ILE A 93 -1.09 0.21 -7.31
C ILE A 93 -1.92 -1.05 -7.52
N GLU A 94 -2.26 -1.72 -6.42
CA GLU A 94 -3.05 -2.95 -6.50
C GLU A 94 -4.08 -2.96 -5.40
N PRO A 95 -5.27 -3.50 -5.66
CA PRO A 95 -6.22 -3.67 -4.57
C PRO A 95 -5.75 -4.82 -3.68
N MET A 96 -5.90 -4.63 -2.38
CA MET A 96 -5.67 -5.72 -1.46
C MET A 96 -6.95 -6.51 -1.34
N GLY A 97 -6.80 -7.79 -1.14
CA GLY A 97 -7.96 -8.60 -0.95
C GLY A 97 -8.72 -8.13 0.26
N ASP A 98 -9.92 -7.76 0.05
CA ASP A 98 -10.71 -7.33 1.16
C ASP A 98 -11.58 -8.43 1.58
N ASP A 99 -11.37 -9.39 0.97
CA ASP A 99 -12.08 -10.50 1.26
C ASP A 99 -11.18 -11.62 1.50
N ALA A 100 -10.97 -10.91 1.42
CA ALA A 100 -10.19 -11.44 1.59
C ALA A 100 -9.62 -11.88 1.88
N GLY A 101 -9.95 -11.71 1.72
CA GLY A 101 -9.46 -12.04 1.99
C GLY A 101 -9.22 -12.75 1.66
N ALA A 102 -9.48 -12.84 1.30
CA ALA A 102 -9.22 -13.38 1.04
C ALA A 102 -8.73 -13.99 0.38
N ASP A 103 -8.65 -13.87 0.09
CA ASP A 103 -8.21 -14.38 -0.30
C ASP A 103 -7.71 -14.95 -0.70
N ASP A 104 -7.70 -14.88 -0.81
CA ASP A 104 -7.23 -15.29 -0.99
C ASP A 104 -6.83 -16.00 -1.46
N SER A 105 -6.91 -16.07 -1.68
CA SER A 105 -6.48 -16.59 -1.92
C SER A 105 -6.06 -17.27 -2.41
N PRO A 106 -6.05 -17.52 -2.71
CA PRO A 106 -5.53 -18.06 -3.03
C PRO A 106 -5.04 -18.50 -3.24
N GLY A 107 -5.12 -18.48 -3.31
CA GLY A 107 -4.65 -18.69 -3.11
C GLY A 107 -4.47 -19.06 -3.27
N GLY A 108 -4.62 -19.09 -3.49
CA GLY A 108 -4.49 -19.14 -3.30
C GLY A 108 -4.55 -19.39 -3.62
N ARG A 109 -4.67 -19.45 -3.83
CA ARG A 109 -4.60 -19.45 -3.81
C ARG A 109 -4.25 -19.72 -3.94
#